data_740bfbda79e5ea605c629c6ce2aba5c2
#
_entry.id   740bfbda79e5ea605c629c6ce2aba5c2
#
_cell.length_a   1.000
_cell.length_b   1.000
_cell.length_c   1.000
_cell.angle_alpha   90.00
_cell.angle_beta   90.00
_cell.angle_gamma   90.00
#
_symmetry.space_group_name_H-M   'P 1'
#
loop_
_entity.id
_entity.type
_entity.pdbx_description
1 polymer ?
#
loop_
_entity_poly.entity_id
_entity_poly.type
_entity_poly.pdbx_seq_one_letter_code
_entity_poly.pdbx_strand_id
1 'polypeptide(L)'
;MVWLFDIFLLKKYFLHHQPLFEENPKPISFINSSINQNKMAKRYSGKKGMAGSKKPLEDKPKTWLTYSSDEMEQLVVKIAKTGKPTSQIGLVLRDSYGIPDVKKVTNKSILKILGEHKLQPKIPDDLTSLLKRELNLQKHLEKNHKDMGAKRGILITRSKIRRLEKYYKKEGILPKEWAYNKQDIKLTV
;
A
#
# COMPACT_ATOMS: atom_id res chain seq x y z
N MET A 1 -40.98 64.71 4.75
CA MET A 1 -40.48 64.33 6.08
C MET A 1 -41.18 63.07 6.60
N VAL A 2 -41.41 62.04 5.76
CA VAL A 2 -42.17 60.83 6.11
C VAL A 2 -41.44 59.53 5.75
N TRP A 3 -40.26 59.60 5.16
CA TRP A 3 -39.52 58.41 4.61
C TRP A 3 -38.43 57.85 5.54
N LEU A 4 -38.23 58.38 6.71
CA LEU A 4 -37.15 57.96 7.63
C LEU A 4 -37.66 57.05 8.78
N PHE A 5 -38.96 56.88 8.95
CA PHE A 5 -39.51 56.10 10.07
C PHE A 5 -39.70 54.60 9.70
N ASP A 6 -39.83 54.25 8.43
CA ASP A 6 -40.07 52.86 8.01
C ASP A 6 -38.79 51.97 8.01
N ILE A 7 -37.63 52.58 7.87
CA ILE A 7 -36.38 51.80 7.84
C ILE A 7 -35.98 51.34 9.27
N PHE A 8 -36.43 52.07 10.29
CA PHE A 8 -36.08 51.73 11.70
C PHE A 8 -36.97 50.60 12.26
N LEU A 9 -38.19 50.45 11.79
CA LEU A 9 -39.12 49.37 12.17
C LEU A 9 -38.80 48.07 11.49
N LEU A 10 -38.38 48.08 10.23
CA LEU A 10 -37.96 46.89 9.49
C LEU A 10 -36.66 46.29 10.06
N LYS A 11 -35.75 47.13 10.60
CA LYS A 11 -34.51 46.64 11.23
C LYS A 11 -34.76 45.99 12.60
N LYS A 12 -35.82 46.34 13.30
CA LYS A 12 -36.19 45.77 14.59
C LYS A 12 -36.91 44.42 14.44
N TYR A 13 -37.62 44.19 13.31
CA TYR A 13 -38.26 42.92 13.03
C TYR A 13 -37.28 41.84 12.52
N PHE A 14 -36.19 42.26 11.86
CA PHE A 14 -35.19 41.33 11.34
C PHE A 14 -34.23 40.81 12.43
N LEU A 15 -34.14 41.45 13.57
CA LEU A 15 -33.24 41.05 14.67
C LEU A 15 -33.88 40.09 15.68
N HIS A 16 -35.17 39.77 15.58
CA HIS A 16 -35.87 38.96 16.59
C HIS A 16 -36.40 37.62 16.05
N HIS A 17 -36.07 37.26 14.80
CA HIS A 17 -36.45 35.98 14.19
C HIS A 17 -35.27 35.32 13.47
N GLN A 18 -34.13 35.22 14.17
CA GLN A 18 -33.12 34.26 13.80
C GLN A 18 -33.46 32.96 14.51
N PRO A 19 -33.74 31.86 13.76
CA PRO A 19 -33.83 30.56 14.38
C PRO A 19 -32.45 30.23 14.89
N LEU A 20 -32.36 29.85 16.18
CA LEU A 20 -31.18 29.30 16.83
C LEU A 20 -30.85 27.94 16.15
N PHE A 21 -30.25 28.00 14.98
CA PHE A 21 -29.56 26.88 14.39
C PHE A 21 -28.09 27.00 14.74
N GLU A 22 -27.79 26.73 16.01
CA GLU A 22 -26.43 26.38 16.44
C GLU A 22 -26.13 24.98 15.92
N GLU A 23 -25.94 24.85 14.61
CA GLU A 23 -25.12 23.79 14.09
C GLU A 23 -23.64 24.15 14.35
N ASN A 24 -23.15 23.69 15.49
CA ASN A 24 -21.71 23.54 15.67
C ASN A 24 -21.21 22.64 14.55
N PRO A 25 -20.47 23.14 13.56
CA PRO A 25 -19.80 22.27 12.60
C PRO A 25 -18.80 21.46 13.39
N LYS A 26 -19.10 20.18 13.62
CA LYS A 26 -18.13 19.24 14.20
C LYS A 26 -16.85 19.38 13.42
N PRO A 27 -15.72 19.65 14.08
CA PRO A 27 -14.46 19.89 13.36
C PRO A 27 -14.16 18.67 12.48
N ILE A 28 -13.87 18.94 11.21
CA ILE A 28 -13.58 17.94 10.15
C ILE A 28 -12.47 16.96 10.55
N SER A 29 -11.72 17.27 11.61
CA SER A 29 -10.69 16.39 12.19
C SER A 29 -11.23 15.07 12.75
N PHE A 30 -12.52 14.98 13.14
CA PHE A 30 -13.11 13.72 13.65
C PHE A 30 -13.53 12.73 12.54
N ILE A 31 -13.65 13.17 11.30
CA ILE A 31 -14.03 12.29 10.19
C ILE A 31 -12.82 11.50 9.66
N ASN A 32 -11.60 11.98 9.90
CA ASN A 32 -10.38 11.35 9.36
C ASN A 32 -9.79 10.21 10.21
N SER A 33 -10.25 10.00 11.44
CA SER A 33 -9.69 8.95 12.31
C SER A 33 -10.25 7.54 12.06
N SER A 34 -11.30 7.41 11.27
CA SER A 34 -11.91 6.10 10.96
C SER A 34 -11.84 5.70 9.49
N ILE A 35 -11.22 6.50 8.62
CA ILE A 35 -10.92 6.07 7.26
C ILE A 35 -9.68 5.18 7.33
N ASN A 36 -9.92 3.91 7.56
CA ASN A 36 -8.95 2.84 7.46
C ASN A 36 -8.43 2.81 6.01
N GLN A 37 -7.32 3.52 5.73
CA GLN A 37 -6.77 3.78 4.41
C GLN A 37 -6.34 2.51 3.64
N ASN A 38 -6.45 1.34 4.27
CA ASN A 38 -6.01 0.06 3.71
C ASN A 38 -7.13 -0.81 3.13
N LYS A 39 -8.36 -0.30 3.04
CA LYS A 39 -9.46 -1.09 2.47
C LYS A 39 -9.64 -0.77 0.99
N MET A 40 -8.98 -1.56 0.13
CA MET A 40 -9.43 -1.65 -1.26
C MET A 40 -10.87 -2.14 -1.27
N ALA A 41 -11.81 -1.27 -1.64
CA ALA A 41 -13.20 -1.63 -1.77
C ALA A 41 -13.34 -2.79 -2.75
N LYS A 42 -13.84 -3.93 -2.29
CA LYS A 42 -14.20 -5.03 -3.17
C LYS A 42 -15.38 -4.57 -4.03
N ARG A 43 -15.24 -4.65 -5.34
CA ARG A 43 -16.12 -4.03 -6.31
C ARG A 43 -17.59 -4.49 -6.23
N TYR A 44 -17.86 -5.67 -5.67
CA TYR A 44 -19.17 -6.30 -5.66
C TYR A 44 -19.63 -6.86 -4.32
N SER A 45 -18.79 -6.85 -3.30
CA SER A 45 -19.20 -7.28 -1.97
C SER A 45 -19.40 -6.04 -1.09
N GLY A 46 -20.61 -5.76 -0.64
CA GLY A 46 -20.88 -4.75 0.37
C GLY A 46 -20.28 -5.07 1.73
N LYS A 47 -19.68 -6.26 1.90
CA LYS A 47 -19.04 -6.71 3.14
C LYS A 47 -17.53 -6.48 3.06
N LYS A 48 -16.99 -5.79 4.05
CA LYS A 48 -15.54 -5.63 4.25
C LYS A 48 -15.04 -6.82 5.08
N GLY A 49 -14.44 -7.81 4.43
CA GLY A 49 -13.80 -8.92 5.13
C GLY A 49 -12.55 -8.44 5.86
N MET A 50 -12.35 -8.87 7.10
CA MET A 50 -11.18 -8.58 7.93
C MET A 50 -10.33 -9.84 8.18
N ALA A 51 -10.44 -10.83 7.33
CA ALA A 51 -9.60 -12.02 7.40
C ALA A 51 -8.14 -11.67 7.06
N GLY A 52 -7.22 -12.17 7.85
CA GLY A 52 -5.79 -11.99 7.68
C GLY A 52 -5.03 -12.26 8.96
N SER A 53 -3.77 -12.68 8.85
CA SER A 53 -2.87 -12.81 9.99
C SER A 53 -2.43 -11.43 10.47
N LYS A 54 -2.37 -11.26 11.79
CA LYS A 54 -1.86 -10.06 12.43
C LYS A 54 -0.61 -10.41 13.23
N LYS A 55 0.38 -9.51 13.24
CA LYS A 55 1.52 -9.66 14.14
C LYS A 55 1.05 -9.55 15.59
N PRO A 56 1.57 -10.37 16.53
CA PRO A 56 1.29 -10.21 17.95
C PRO A 56 1.76 -8.83 18.42
N LEU A 57 0.92 -8.15 19.20
CA LEU A 57 1.22 -6.82 19.76
C LEU A 57 2.23 -6.91 20.92
N GLU A 58 2.22 -8.02 21.64
CA GLU A 58 3.08 -8.22 22.81
C GLU A 58 4.52 -8.57 22.39
N ASP A 59 5.48 -7.88 22.96
CA ASP A 59 6.91 -8.10 22.77
C ASP A 59 7.48 -9.07 23.83
N LYS A 60 6.78 -10.16 24.09
CA LYS A 60 7.30 -11.20 25.00
C LYS A 60 8.49 -11.90 24.35
N PRO A 61 9.55 -12.17 25.12
CA PRO A 61 10.69 -12.95 24.63
C PRO A 61 10.21 -14.31 24.15
N LYS A 62 10.66 -14.71 22.96
CA LYS A 62 10.27 -15.99 22.35
C LYS A 62 11.24 -17.07 22.81
N THR A 63 10.81 -17.91 23.76
CA THR A 63 11.67 -18.96 24.34
C THR A 63 12.16 -20.01 23.34
N TRP A 64 11.47 -20.17 22.21
CA TRP A 64 11.85 -21.12 21.16
C TRP A 64 12.84 -20.55 20.14
N LEU A 65 13.14 -19.24 20.20
CA LEU A 65 14.02 -18.58 19.25
C LEU A 65 15.47 -18.73 19.71
N THR A 66 16.21 -19.63 19.08
CA THR A 66 17.61 -19.94 19.41
C THR A 66 18.61 -19.15 18.56
N TYR A 67 18.15 -18.49 17.48
CA TYR A 67 19.02 -17.79 16.55
C TYR A 67 19.51 -16.44 17.10
N SER A 68 20.82 -16.22 16.96
CA SER A 68 21.44 -14.90 17.22
C SER A 68 21.09 -13.89 16.11
N SER A 69 21.34 -12.60 16.36
CA SER A 69 21.14 -11.54 15.35
C SER A 69 21.91 -11.80 14.06
N ASP A 70 23.19 -12.20 14.18
CA ASP A 70 24.08 -12.39 13.05
C ASP A 70 23.72 -13.64 12.22
N GLU A 71 23.35 -14.72 12.89
CA GLU A 71 22.85 -15.94 12.22
C GLU A 71 21.58 -15.65 11.44
N MET A 72 20.71 -14.80 11.98
CA MET A 72 19.47 -14.40 11.32
C MET A 72 19.75 -13.54 10.07
N GLU A 73 20.72 -12.64 10.12
CA GLU A 73 21.16 -11.88 8.94
C GLU A 73 21.71 -12.81 7.86
N GLN A 74 22.53 -13.80 8.23
CA GLN A 74 23.03 -14.79 7.30
C GLN A 74 21.93 -15.65 6.68
N LEU A 75 20.90 -16.04 7.44
CA LEU A 75 19.72 -16.74 6.92
C LEU A 75 18.95 -15.89 5.91
N VAL A 76 18.76 -14.61 6.20
CA VAL A 76 18.12 -13.68 5.25
C VAL A 76 18.89 -13.63 3.93
N VAL A 77 20.22 -13.48 3.99
CA VAL A 77 21.10 -13.45 2.82
C VAL A 77 21.04 -14.78 2.03
N LYS A 78 21.07 -15.91 2.74
CA LYS A 78 20.97 -17.25 2.13
C LYS A 78 19.67 -17.42 1.36
N ILE A 79 18.54 -17.02 1.95
CA ILE A 79 17.23 -17.10 1.29
C ILE A 79 17.14 -16.10 0.12
N ALA A 80 17.69 -14.90 0.25
CA ALA A 80 17.72 -13.92 -0.83
C ALA A 80 18.49 -14.45 -2.07
N LYS A 81 19.61 -15.13 -1.85
CA LYS A 81 20.38 -15.76 -2.95
C LYS A 81 19.59 -16.83 -3.72
N THR A 82 18.51 -17.38 -3.16
CA THR A 82 17.60 -18.29 -3.90
C THR A 82 16.64 -17.57 -4.84
N GLY A 83 16.74 -16.23 -4.97
CA GLY A 83 15.90 -15.43 -5.87
C GLY A 83 14.49 -15.13 -5.35
N LYS A 84 14.22 -15.37 -4.07
CA LYS A 84 12.92 -15.04 -3.47
C LYS A 84 12.82 -13.53 -3.21
N PRO A 85 11.65 -12.91 -3.49
CA PRO A 85 11.42 -11.51 -3.18
C PRO A 85 11.42 -11.25 -1.67
N THR A 86 11.70 -10.01 -1.28
CA THR A 86 11.86 -9.62 0.13
C THR A 86 10.63 -9.95 0.99
N SER A 87 9.44 -9.83 0.43
CA SER A 87 8.19 -10.21 1.07
C SER A 87 8.09 -11.71 1.38
N GLN A 88 8.57 -12.56 0.46
CA GLN A 88 8.57 -14.01 0.66
C GLN A 88 9.66 -14.48 1.62
N ILE A 89 10.79 -13.77 1.71
CA ILE A 89 11.85 -14.07 2.69
C ILE A 89 11.27 -14.08 4.09
N GLY A 90 10.50 -13.05 4.46
CA GLY A 90 9.85 -12.97 5.76
C GLY A 90 8.86 -14.12 6.04
N LEU A 91 8.12 -14.57 5.01
CA LEU A 91 7.22 -15.71 5.13
C LEU A 91 7.98 -17.02 5.35
N VAL A 92 9.06 -17.25 4.60
CA VAL A 92 9.91 -18.44 4.76
C VAL A 92 10.55 -18.47 6.14
N LEU A 93 11.04 -17.35 6.64
CA LEU A 93 11.62 -17.26 7.99
C LEU A 93 10.56 -17.59 9.06
N ARG A 94 9.35 -17.13 8.88
CA ARG A 94 8.24 -17.46 9.80
C ARG A 94 7.84 -18.93 9.74
N ASP A 95 7.69 -19.49 8.53
CA ASP A 95 7.07 -20.80 8.33
C ASP A 95 8.09 -21.96 8.49
N SER A 96 9.35 -21.76 8.05
CA SER A 96 10.37 -22.80 8.08
C SER A 96 11.32 -22.68 9.28
N TYR A 97 11.58 -21.47 9.76
CA TYR A 97 12.54 -21.23 10.85
C TYR A 97 11.88 -20.77 12.15
N GLY A 98 10.57 -20.58 12.17
CA GLY A 98 9.83 -20.15 13.36
C GLY A 98 10.13 -18.71 13.82
N ILE A 99 10.70 -17.87 12.94
CA ILE A 99 11.07 -16.49 13.23
C ILE A 99 9.90 -15.55 12.90
N PRO A 100 9.16 -15.02 13.88
CA PRO A 100 7.95 -14.27 13.62
C PRO A 100 8.22 -12.85 13.08
N ASP A 101 9.31 -12.22 13.48
CA ASP A 101 9.68 -10.87 13.06
C ASP A 101 11.20 -10.65 13.12
N VAL A 102 11.80 -10.49 11.94
CA VAL A 102 13.24 -10.23 11.80
C VAL A 102 13.62 -8.90 12.44
N LYS A 103 12.78 -7.85 12.24
CA LYS A 103 13.10 -6.51 12.75
C LYS A 103 13.19 -6.46 14.27
N LYS A 104 12.43 -7.28 14.99
CA LYS A 104 12.45 -7.30 16.47
C LYS A 104 13.73 -7.93 17.02
N VAL A 105 14.37 -8.81 16.28
CA VAL A 105 15.60 -9.51 16.72
C VAL A 105 16.86 -8.79 16.25
N THR A 106 16.88 -8.37 14.97
CA THR A 106 18.08 -7.74 14.37
C THR A 106 18.06 -6.21 14.45
N ASN A 107 16.95 -5.59 14.89
CA ASN A 107 16.70 -4.14 14.83
C ASN A 107 16.83 -3.53 13.43
N LYS A 108 16.98 -4.37 12.39
CA LYS A 108 17.09 -3.98 10.99
C LYS A 108 15.92 -4.52 10.17
N SER A 109 15.51 -3.80 9.13
CA SER A 109 14.56 -4.34 8.15
C SER A 109 15.26 -5.27 7.17
N ILE A 110 14.54 -6.24 6.59
CA ILE A 110 15.08 -7.15 5.58
C ILE A 110 15.73 -6.37 4.42
N LEU A 111 15.09 -5.30 3.94
CA LEU A 111 15.65 -4.46 2.88
C LEU A 111 16.98 -3.81 3.29
N LYS A 112 17.13 -3.38 4.54
CA LYS A 112 18.38 -2.79 5.05
C LYS A 112 19.49 -3.84 5.08
N ILE A 113 19.20 -5.04 5.59
CA ILE A 113 20.16 -6.16 5.60
C ILE A 113 20.61 -6.48 4.17
N LEU A 114 19.68 -6.58 3.22
CA LEU A 114 20.01 -6.85 1.82
C LEU A 114 20.81 -5.71 1.17
N GLY A 115 20.55 -4.46 1.57
CA GLY A 115 21.33 -3.29 1.13
C GLY A 115 22.79 -3.35 1.59
N GLU A 116 23.04 -3.70 2.85
CA GLU A 116 24.38 -3.89 3.42
C GLU A 116 25.17 -4.97 2.66
N HIS A 117 24.48 -6.03 2.20
CA HIS A 117 25.06 -7.11 1.41
C HIS A 117 25.01 -6.92 -0.12
N LYS A 118 24.61 -5.73 -0.61
CA LYS A 118 24.48 -5.40 -2.06
C LYS A 118 23.55 -6.34 -2.84
N LEU A 119 22.56 -6.93 -2.15
CA LEU A 119 21.54 -7.83 -2.72
C LEU A 119 20.17 -7.16 -2.88
N GLN A 120 20.10 -5.85 -2.67
CA GLN A 120 18.86 -5.11 -2.78
C GLN A 120 18.35 -5.11 -4.23
N PRO A 121 17.08 -5.45 -4.49
CA PRO A 121 16.51 -5.38 -5.82
C PRO A 121 16.42 -3.92 -6.30
N LYS A 122 16.77 -3.68 -7.58
CA LYS A 122 16.71 -2.34 -8.20
C LYS A 122 15.25 -1.82 -8.33
N ILE A 123 14.31 -2.72 -8.48
CA ILE A 123 12.89 -2.42 -8.65
C ILE A 123 12.14 -3.02 -7.46
N PRO A 124 11.19 -2.30 -6.84
CA PRO A 124 10.37 -2.83 -5.75
C PRO A 124 9.61 -4.10 -6.13
N ASP A 125 9.49 -5.04 -5.18
CA ASP A 125 8.87 -6.36 -5.39
C ASP A 125 7.42 -6.29 -5.87
N ASP A 126 6.66 -5.30 -5.41
CA ASP A 126 5.25 -5.10 -5.81
C ASP A 126 5.16 -4.77 -7.29
N LEU A 127 6.07 -3.91 -7.78
CA LEU A 127 6.12 -3.51 -9.17
C LEU A 127 6.57 -4.69 -10.05
N THR A 128 7.62 -5.41 -9.65
CA THR A 128 8.06 -6.64 -10.34
C THR A 128 6.97 -7.69 -10.42
N SER A 129 6.21 -7.88 -9.36
CA SER A 129 5.08 -8.83 -9.33
C SER A 129 3.98 -8.46 -10.32
N LEU A 130 3.67 -7.16 -10.46
CA LEU A 130 2.69 -6.69 -11.43
C LEU A 130 3.21 -6.79 -12.86
N LEU A 131 4.49 -6.53 -13.08
CA LEU A 131 5.14 -6.69 -14.39
C LEU A 131 5.10 -8.16 -14.84
N LYS A 132 5.45 -9.11 -13.95
CA LYS A 132 5.33 -10.56 -14.22
C LYS A 132 3.90 -10.96 -14.57
N ARG A 133 2.93 -10.44 -13.81
CA ARG A 133 1.51 -10.70 -14.07
C ARG A 133 1.08 -10.18 -15.43
N GLU A 134 1.52 -9.00 -15.83
CA GLU A 134 1.19 -8.46 -17.15
C GLU A 134 1.77 -9.30 -18.28
N LEU A 135 3.05 -9.72 -18.18
CA LEU A 135 3.66 -10.61 -19.17
C LEU A 135 2.90 -11.94 -19.30
N ASN A 136 2.50 -12.53 -18.19
CA ASN A 136 1.73 -13.78 -18.21
C ASN A 136 0.36 -13.59 -18.86
N LEU A 137 -0.31 -12.47 -18.61
CA LEU A 137 -1.57 -12.13 -19.26
C LEU A 137 -1.40 -11.86 -20.76
N GLN A 138 -0.29 -11.25 -21.19
CA GLN A 138 0.02 -11.05 -22.61
C GLN A 138 0.24 -12.39 -23.32
N LYS A 139 1.07 -13.26 -22.74
CA LYS A 139 1.30 -14.62 -23.27
C LYS A 139 0.00 -15.44 -23.33
N HIS A 140 -0.89 -15.26 -22.36
CA HIS A 140 -2.19 -15.91 -22.38
C HIS A 140 -3.07 -15.38 -23.52
N LEU A 141 -3.11 -14.06 -23.76
CA LEU A 141 -3.90 -13.48 -24.83
C LEU A 141 -3.37 -13.80 -26.24
N GLU A 142 -2.06 -14.05 -26.38
CA GLU A 142 -1.49 -14.52 -27.64
C GLU A 142 -2.09 -15.88 -28.07
N LYS A 143 -2.41 -16.73 -27.07
CA LYS A 143 -3.05 -18.03 -27.32
C LYS A 143 -4.58 -17.94 -27.34
N ASN A 144 -5.16 -17.04 -26.53
CA ASN A 144 -6.59 -16.95 -26.29
C ASN A 144 -7.13 -15.54 -26.63
N HIS A 145 -7.17 -15.19 -27.90
CA HIS A 145 -7.53 -13.84 -28.38
C HIS A 145 -8.95 -13.40 -28.00
N LYS A 146 -9.86 -14.35 -27.79
CA LYS A 146 -11.28 -14.07 -27.48
C LYS A 146 -11.55 -13.83 -25.99
N ASP A 147 -10.55 -14.02 -25.10
CA ASP A 147 -10.72 -13.81 -23.66
C ASP A 147 -10.83 -12.31 -23.32
N MET A 148 -12.07 -11.84 -23.21
CA MET A 148 -12.38 -10.46 -22.83
C MET A 148 -12.04 -10.18 -21.36
N GLY A 149 -12.11 -11.19 -20.48
CA GLY A 149 -11.72 -11.09 -19.09
C GLY A 149 -10.24 -10.78 -18.95
N ALA A 150 -9.37 -11.50 -19.68
CA ALA A 150 -7.94 -11.27 -19.70
C ALA A 150 -7.59 -9.90 -20.33
N LYS A 151 -8.26 -9.47 -21.41
CA LYS A 151 -8.08 -8.12 -21.97
C LYS A 151 -8.34 -7.03 -20.94
N ARG A 152 -9.44 -7.15 -20.19
CA ARG A 152 -9.74 -6.23 -19.08
C ARG A 152 -8.69 -6.33 -17.97
N GLY A 153 -8.23 -7.54 -17.64
CA GLY A 153 -7.18 -7.81 -16.66
C GLY A 153 -5.88 -7.05 -16.95
N ILE A 154 -5.44 -7.04 -18.22
CA ILE A 154 -4.26 -6.27 -18.66
C ILE A 154 -4.46 -4.77 -18.43
N LEU A 155 -5.59 -4.21 -18.82
CA LEU A 155 -5.85 -2.78 -18.64
C LEU A 155 -5.80 -2.37 -17.15
N ILE A 156 -6.40 -3.19 -16.29
CA ILE A 156 -6.38 -2.96 -14.84
C ILE A 156 -4.94 -3.08 -14.29
N THR A 157 -4.16 -4.09 -14.73
CA THR A 157 -2.79 -4.29 -14.29
C THR A 157 -1.90 -3.13 -14.71
N ARG A 158 -2.00 -2.66 -15.95
CA ARG A 158 -1.29 -1.47 -16.45
C ARG A 158 -1.63 -0.21 -15.67
N SER A 159 -2.90 -0.02 -15.34
CA SER A 159 -3.31 1.11 -14.51
C SER A 159 -2.68 1.06 -13.11
N LYS A 160 -2.53 -0.12 -12.51
CA LYS A 160 -1.84 -0.30 -11.22
C LYS A 160 -0.35 -0.01 -11.34
N ILE A 161 0.32 -0.50 -12.38
CA ILE A 161 1.75 -0.25 -12.65
C ILE A 161 2.02 1.25 -12.75
N ARG A 162 1.25 1.99 -13.57
CA ARG A 162 1.40 3.44 -13.72
C ARG A 162 1.21 4.21 -12.41
N ARG A 163 0.29 3.76 -11.55
CA ARG A 163 0.10 4.39 -10.23
C ARG A 163 1.29 4.16 -9.31
N LEU A 164 1.82 2.93 -9.26
CA LEU A 164 3.01 2.61 -8.47
C LEU A 164 4.26 3.31 -9.02
N GLU A 165 4.42 3.37 -10.34
CA GLU A 165 5.49 4.13 -10.98
C GLU A 165 5.49 5.59 -10.50
N LYS A 166 4.33 6.25 -10.58
CA LYS A 166 4.18 7.65 -10.13
C LYS A 166 4.50 7.81 -8.64
N TYR A 167 4.07 6.86 -7.81
CA TYR A 167 4.34 6.86 -6.38
C TYR A 167 5.83 6.71 -6.09
N TYR A 168 6.50 5.70 -6.65
CA TYR A 168 7.92 5.44 -6.40
C TYR A 168 8.85 6.53 -6.97
N LYS A 169 8.46 7.18 -8.06
CA LYS A 169 9.17 8.37 -8.54
C LYS A 169 9.05 9.55 -7.58
N LYS A 170 7.87 9.74 -6.98
CA LYS A 170 7.64 10.78 -5.99
C LYS A 170 8.45 10.54 -4.72
N GLU A 171 8.52 9.30 -4.26
CA GLU A 171 9.30 8.89 -3.09
C GLU A 171 10.82 8.80 -3.37
N GLY A 172 11.27 8.98 -4.61
CA GLY A 172 12.68 8.90 -4.99
C GLY A 172 13.27 7.49 -5.00
N ILE A 173 12.45 6.45 -4.87
CA ILE A 173 12.88 5.03 -4.91
C ILE A 173 13.25 4.62 -6.35
N LEU A 174 12.52 5.15 -7.33
CA LEU A 174 12.82 4.96 -8.75
C LEU A 174 13.37 6.25 -9.37
N PRO A 175 14.31 6.16 -10.29
CA PRO A 175 14.79 7.32 -11.03
C PRO A 175 13.65 7.96 -11.83
N LYS A 176 13.70 9.29 -11.99
CA LYS A 176 12.66 10.04 -12.70
C LYS A 176 12.52 9.60 -14.17
N GLU A 177 13.62 9.18 -14.77
CA GLU A 177 13.71 8.71 -16.16
C GLU A 177 13.14 7.31 -16.37
N TRP A 178 12.98 6.53 -15.29
CA TRP A 178 12.43 5.19 -15.41
C TRP A 178 11.02 5.25 -16.01
N ALA A 179 10.80 4.60 -17.12
CA ALA A 179 9.51 4.52 -17.78
C ALA A 179 9.11 3.06 -17.96
N TYR A 180 7.83 2.79 -17.79
CA TYR A 180 7.26 1.49 -18.07
C TYR A 180 7.31 1.20 -19.58
N ASN A 181 8.26 0.38 -20.03
CA ASN A 181 8.40 -0.07 -21.41
C ASN A 181 8.11 -1.56 -21.51
N LYS A 182 7.28 -1.94 -22.49
CA LYS A 182 6.91 -3.35 -22.72
C LYS A 182 8.10 -4.24 -23.10
N GLN A 183 9.12 -3.67 -23.75
CA GLN A 183 10.29 -4.42 -24.23
C GLN A 183 11.27 -4.71 -23.10
N ASP A 184 11.48 -3.76 -22.20
CA ASP A 184 12.45 -3.87 -21.10
C ASP A 184 11.99 -4.88 -20.01
N ILE A 185 10.68 -5.11 -19.92
CA ILE A 185 10.12 -6.07 -18.95
C ILE A 185 10.57 -7.51 -19.25
N LYS A 186 10.72 -7.87 -20.52
CA LYS A 186 11.20 -9.21 -20.90
C LYS A 186 12.63 -9.47 -20.47
N LEU A 187 13.42 -8.41 -20.27
CA LEU A 187 14.83 -8.48 -19.86
C LEU A 187 15.02 -8.42 -18.33
N THR A 188 14.05 -7.82 -17.60
CA THR A 188 14.17 -7.57 -16.14
C THR A 188 13.41 -8.59 -15.29
N VAL A 189 12.66 -9.50 -15.88
CA VAL A 189 11.81 -10.51 -15.25
C VAL A 189 12.24 -11.91 -15.65
#